data_69ad8216a46855903c9538899a0ae48f
#
_entry.id   69ad8216a46855903c9538899a0ae48f
#
_cell.length_a   1.000
_cell.length_b   1.000
_cell.length_c   1.000
_cell.angle_alpha   90.00
_cell.angle_beta   90.00
_cell.angle_gamma   90.00
#
_symmetry.space_group_name_H-M   'P 1'
#
loop_
_entity.id
_entity.type
_entity.pdbx_description
1 polymer ?
#
loop_
_entity_poly.entity_id
_entity_poly.type
_entity_poly.pdbx_seq_one_letter_code
_entity_poly.pdbx_strand_id
1 'polypeptide(L)'
;HTQRRRQRQMCIRDRFHCELINKASIAMKEEMPNYTFNPFTVPLYSNVTSKVCNEKEIANLLVEQIISKVRWREIVENMIKDGVQNFIEIGPGNVLTNLVKRASKDLVAISISKIEDFDKLDNIKL
;
A
#
# COMPACT_ATOMS: atom_id res chain seq x y z
N HIS A 1 5.10 -0.53 -23.07
CA HIS A 1 4.01 -1.53 -23.16
C HIS A 1 4.16 -2.71 -22.17
N THR A 2 5.38 -3.14 -21.83
CA THR A 2 5.65 -4.31 -20.97
C THR A 2 5.34 -4.06 -19.49
N GLN A 3 5.53 -2.85 -18.98
CA GLN A 3 5.25 -2.50 -17.58
C GLN A 3 3.74 -2.50 -17.26
N ARG A 4 2.92 -1.97 -18.18
CA ARG A 4 1.45 -2.01 -18.03
C ARG A 4 0.89 -3.43 -18.06
N ARG A 5 1.51 -4.34 -18.82
CA ARG A 5 1.11 -5.76 -18.85
C ARG A 5 1.42 -6.49 -17.54
N ARG A 6 2.60 -6.25 -16.92
CA ARG A 6 2.97 -6.90 -15.65
C ARG A 6 2.13 -6.42 -14.46
N GLN A 7 1.78 -5.14 -14.43
CA GLN A 7 0.87 -4.61 -13.40
C GLN A 7 -0.55 -5.15 -13.57
N ARG A 8 -1.03 -5.28 -14.81
CA ARG A 8 -2.30 -5.99 -15.10
C ARG A 8 -2.25 -7.46 -14.67
N GLN A 9 -1.14 -8.15 -14.84
CA GLN A 9 -1.00 -9.55 -14.41
C GLN A 9 -0.97 -9.71 -12.88
N MET A 10 -0.41 -8.77 -12.13
CA MET A 10 -0.53 -8.75 -10.66
C MET A 10 -1.98 -8.54 -10.21
N CYS A 11 -2.67 -7.59 -10.79
CA CYS A 11 -4.08 -7.31 -10.46
C CYS A 11 -5.04 -8.45 -10.89
N ILE A 12 -4.74 -9.17 -11.98
CA ILE A 12 -5.55 -10.31 -12.46
C ILE A 12 -5.31 -11.56 -11.61
N ARG A 13 -4.15 -11.70 -10.97
CA ARG A 13 -3.82 -12.82 -10.07
C ARG A 13 -4.29 -12.59 -8.64
N ASP A 14 -4.58 -11.35 -8.28
CA ASP A 14 -5.04 -11.01 -6.95
C ASP A 14 -6.51 -11.42 -6.82
N ARG A 15 -6.76 -12.50 -6.06
CA ARG A 15 -8.11 -12.97 -5.74
C ARG A 15 -8.83 -12.03 -4.78
N PHE A 16 -8.11 -11.14 -4.14
CA PHE A 16 -8.58 -10.01 -3.35
C PHE A 16 -8.66 -8.78 -4.26
N HIS A 17 -9.34 -7.75 -3.88
CA HIS A 17 -9.47 -6.51 -4.65
C HIS A 17 -10.22 -6.67 -6.00
N CYS A 18 -11.27 -7.49 -6.02
CA CYS A 18 -12.14 -7.70 -7.17
C CYS A 18 -13.59 -7.93 -6.74
N GLU A 19 -14.54 -7.75 -7.66
CA GLU A 19 -15.98 -7.90 -7.40
C GLU A 19 -16.39 -9.29 -6.91
N LEU A 20 -15.60 -10.33 -7.20
CA LEU A 20 -15.88 -11.70 -6.78
C LEU A 20 -15.92 -11.88 -5.26
N ILE A 21 -15.27 -10.99 -4.50
CA ILE A 21 -15.24 -11.02 -3.04
C ILE A 21 -16.16 -9.97 -2.39
N ASN A 22 -17.17 -9.52 -3.10
CA ASN A 22 -18.13 -8.53 -2.61
C ASN A 22 -18.79 -8.94 -1.27
N LYS A 23 -18.97 -10.24 -1.03
CA LYS A 23 -19.47 -10.75 0.27
C LYS A 23 -18.58 -10.34 1.44
N ALA A 24 -17.26 -10.35 1.25
CA ALA A 24 -16.32 -9.89 2.28
C ALA A 24 -16.42 -8.37 2.51
N SER A 25 -16.65 -7.58 1.46
CA SER A 25 -16.90 -6.14 1.57
C SER A 25 -18.17 -5.84 2.36
N ILE A 26 -19.25 -6.60 2.14
CA ILE A 26 -20.51 -6.45 2.88
C ILE A 26 -20.29 -6.78 4.37
N ALA A 27 -19.68 -7.92 4.68
CA ALA A 27 -19.38 -8.32 6.07
C ALA A 27 -18.50 -7.27 6.78
N MET A 28 -17.47 -6.76 6.09
CA MET A 28 -16.62 -5.71 6.63
C MET A 28 -17.40 -4.43 6.92
N LYS A 29 -18.32 -4.05 6.02
CA LYS A 29 -19.17 -2.87 6.20
C LYS A 29 -20.09 -2.99 7.42
N GLU A 30 -20.59 -4.17 7.70
CA GLU A 30 -21.42 -4.46 8.88
C GLU A 30 -20.61 -4.40 10.17
N GLU A 31 -19.33 -4.79 10.13
CA GLU A 31 -18.44 -4.80 11.30
C GLU A 31 -17.80 -3.43 11.60
N MET A 32 -17.53 -2.61 10.58
CA MET A 32 -16.80 -1.34 10.75
C MET A 32 -17.39 -0.40 11.82
N PRO A 33 -18.74 -0.29 12.02
CA PRO A 33 -19.31 0.56 13.07
C PRO A 33 -18.90 0.18 14.49
N ASN A 34 -18.43 -1.05 14.70
CA ASN A 34 -17.98 -1.54 16.01
C ASN A 34 -16.58 -1.03 16.38
N TYR A 35 -15.88 -0.37 15.46
CA TYR A 35 -14.51 0.10 15.63
C TYR A 35 -14.43 1.64 15.58
N THR A 36 -13.61 2.19 16.46
CA THR A 36 -13.30 3.62 16.48
C THR A 36 -11.85 3.81 16.08
N PHE A 37 -11.62 4.67 15.10
CA PHE A 37 -10.28 5.03 14.66
C PHE A 37 -9.83 6.32 15.34
N ASN A 38 -8.66 6.27 15.97
CA ASN A 38 -8.03 7.46 16.53
C ASN A 38 -7.40 8.32 15.43
N PRO A 39 -7.19 9.62 15.66
CA PRO A 39 -6.42 10.46 14.75
C PRO A 39 -5.07 9.83 14.43
N PHE A 40 -4.68 9.88 13.15
CA PHE A 40 -3.41 9.30 12.71
C PHE A 40 -2.23 10.18 13.15
N THR A 41 -1.21 9.57 13.73
CA THR A 41 0.03 10.25 14.11
C THR A 41 0.99 10.43 12.92
N VAL A 42 0.78 9.65 11.86
CA VAL A 42 1.55 9.71 10.61
C VAL A 42 0.60 9.65 9.41
N PRO A 43 0.97 10.22 8.25
CA PRO A 43 0.13 10.14 7.05
C PRO A 43 -0.11 8.69 6.60
N LEU A 44 -1.37 8.34 6.35
CA LEU A 44 -1.77 7.05 5.81
C LEU A 44 -2.29 7.24 4.38
N TYR A 45 -1.68 6.55 3.42
CA TYR A 45 -2.13 6.56 2.03
C TYR A 45 -3.13 5.44 1.77
N SER A 46 -4.32 5.82 1.30
CA SER A 46 -5.35 4.86 0.92
C SER A 46 -5.08 4.24 -0.45
N ASN A 47 -5.28 2.93 -0.57
CA ASN A 47 -5.22 2.25 -1.85
C ASN A 47 -6.34 2.70 -2.82
N VAL A 48 -7.50 3.10 -2.30
CA VAL A 48 -8.67 3.52 -3.10
C VAL A 48 -8.43 4.87 -3.76
N THR A 49 -8.03 5.87 -2.97
CA THR A 49 -7.83 7.24 -3.45
C THR A 49 -6.41 7.50 -3.94
N SER A 50 -5.44 6.65 -3.57
CA SER A 50 -3.99 6.84 -3.71
C SER A 50 -3.45 8.11 -3.02
N LYS A 51 -4.20 8.69 -2.11
CA LYS A 51 -3.87 9.91 -1.37
C LYS A 51 -3.91 9.67 0.13
N VAL A 52 -3.39 10.63 0.88
CA VAL A 52 -3.52 10.65 2.34
C VAL A 52 -5.00 10.70 2.72
N CYS A 53 -5.38 9.91 3.70
CA CYS A 53 -6.72 9.87 4.29
C CYS A 53 -6.65 10.13 5.80
N ASN A 54 -7.80 10.40 6.40
CA ASN A 54 -7.95 10.64 7.83
C ASN A 54 -8.79 9.55 8.52
N GLU A 55 -8.90 9.63 9.84
CA GLU A 55 -9.61 8.67 10.68
C GLU A 55 -11.13 8.60 10.40
N LYS A 56 -11.72 9.67 9.83
CA LYS A 56 -13.16 9.70 9.53
C LYS A 56 -13.49 8.96 8.24
N GLU A 57 -12.54 8.92 7.32
CA GLU A 57 -12.69 8.31 5.99
C GLU A 57 -12.27 6.84 5.98
N ILE A 58 -11.36 6.45 6.89
CA ILE A 58 -10.66 5.15 6.81
C ILE A 58 -11.60 3.96 6.83
N ALA A 59 -12.66 3.99 7.64
CA ALA A 59 -13.62 2.89 7.73
C ALA A 59 -14.26 2.56 6.37
N ASN A 60 -14.70 3.59 5.64
CA ASN A 60 -15.28 3.43 4.31
C ASN A 60 -14.24 2.99 3.29
N LEU A 61 -13.03 3.56 3.36
CA LEU A 61 -11.93 3.22 2.44
C LEU A 61 -11.45 1.78 2.64
N LEU A 62 -11.45 1.25 3.88
CA LEU A 62 -11.13 -0.15 4.17
C LEU A 62 -12.15 -1.12 3.57
N VAL A 63 -13.43 -0.77 3.60
CA VAL A 63 -14.50 -1.56 2.95
C VAL A 63 -14.36 -1.52 1.44
N GLU A 64 -14.16 -0.34 0.87
CA GLU A 64 -14.08 -0.14 -0.58
C GLU A 64 -12.83 -0.79 -1.19
N GLN A 65 -11.70 -0.78 -0.49
CA GLN A 65 -10.46 -1.37 -1.01
C GLN A 65 -10.56 -2.88 -1.27
N ILE A 66 -11.49 -3.60 -0.58
CA ILE A 66 -11.65 -5.05 -0.74
C ILE A 66 -11.98 -5.40 -2.19
N ILE A 67 -12.79 -4.57 -2.85
CA ILE A 67 -13.23 -4.77 -4.24
C ILE A 67 -12.52 -3.84 -5.23
N SER A 68 -11.76 -2.87 -4.73
CA SER A 68 -11.06 -1.88 -5.55
C SER A 68 -9.72 -2.39 -6.08
N LYS A 69 -9.30 -1.88 -7.23
CA LYS A 69 -7.99 -2.18 -7.80
C LYS A 69 -6.87 -1.62 -6.92
N VAL A 70 -5.76 -2.36 -6.82
CA VAL A 70 -4.55 -1.86 -6.16
C VAL A 70 -3.90 -0.76 -7.00
N ARG A 71 -3.82 0.46 -6.44
CA ARG A 71 -3.27 1.65 -7.10
C ARG A 71 -1.84 1.96 -6.63
N TRP A 72 -1.03 0.91 -6.44
CA TRP A 72 0.30 1.00 -5.85
C TRP A 72 1.23 2.01 -6.55
N ARG A 73 1.20 2.05 -7.88
CA ARG A 73 2.02 2.99 -8.65
C ARG A 73 1.66 4.44 -8.32
N GLU A 74 0.37 4.76 -8.30
CA GLU A 74 -0.11 6.12 -8.02
C GLU A 74 0.16 6.52 -6.58
N ILE A 75 0.09 5.57 -5.63
CA ILE A 75 0.48 5.80 -4.24
C ILE A 75 1.96 6.19 -4.17
N VAL A 76 2.86 5.42 -4.78
CA VAL A 76 4.30 5.72 -4.79
C VAL A 76 4.58 7.06 -5.46
N GLU A 77 3.94 7.36 -6.60
CA GLU A 77 4.09 8.64 -7.30
C GLU A 77 3.63 9.83 -6.41
N ASN A 78 2.55 9.67 -5.65
CA ASN A 78 2.08 10.70 -4.72
C ASN A 78 3.00 10.85 -3.51
N MET A 79 3.46 9.75 -2.91
CA MET A 79 4.45 9.78 -1.83
C MET A 79 5.74 10.51 -2.23
N ILE A 80 6.23 10.28 -3.45
CA ILE A 80 7.40 10.98 -3.99
C ILE A 80 7.14 12.48 -4.12
N LYS A 81 5.97 12.88 -4.62
CA LYS A 81 5.57 14.29 -4.71
C LYS A 81 5.49 14.97 -3.34
N ASP A 82 5.09 14.21 -2.33
CA ASP A 82 5.01 14.67 -0.95
C ASP A 82 6.38 14.62 -0.22
N GLY A 83 7.47 14.29 -0.94
CA GLY A 83 8.84 14.38 -0.46
C GLY A 83 9.38 13.07 0.15
N VAL A 84 8.67 11.96 0.05
CA VAL A 84 9.16 10.66 0.56
C VAL A 84 10.30 10.15 -0.33
N GLN A 85 11.45 9.90 0.29
CA GLN A 85 12.66 9.40 -0.38
C GLN A 85 13.02 7.97 0.03
N ASN A 86 12.65 7.57 1.23
CA ASN A 86 12.98 6.27 1.81
C ASN A 86 11.72 5.40 1.93
N PHE A 87 11.80 4.16 1.46
CA PHE A 87 10.72 3.18 1.51
C PHE A 87 11.19 1.92 2.24
N ILE A 88 10.44 1.50 3.23
CA ILE A 88 10.74 0.30 4.01
C ILE A 88 9.55 -0.66 3.88
N GLU A 89 9.76 -1.80 3.23
CA GLU A 89 8.78 -2.89 3.15
C GLU A 89 8.99 -3.81 4.35
N ILE A 90 7.99 -3.92 5.22
CA ILE A 90 8.02 -4.82 6.38
C ILE A 90 7.14 -6.03 6.08
N GLY A 91 7.74 -7.22 6.08
CA GLY A 91 7.05 -8.48 5.81
C GLY A 91 7.84 -9.43 4.91
N PRO A 92 7.29 -10.60 4.60
CA PRO A 92 7.97 -11.61 3.80
C PRO A 92 8.11 -11.17 2.34
N GLY A 93 9.31 -11.24 1.83
CA GLY A 93 9.62 -10.94 0.42
C GLY A 93 10.10 -9.51 0.18
N ASN A 94 10.08 -9.08 -1.09
CA ASN A 94 10.61 -7.79 -1.53
C ASN A 94 9.90 -7.26 -2.78
N VAL A 95 8.64 -7.63 -2.93
CA VAL A 95 7.87 -7.30 -4.15
C VAL A 95 7.64 -5.80 -4.28
N LEU A 96 7.22 -5.15 -3.18
CA LEU A 96 6.96 -3.72 -3.16
C LEU A 96 8.25 -2.91 -3.27
N THR A 97 9.31 -3.34 -2.57
CA THR A 97 10.67 -2.78 -2.70
C THR A 97 11.13 -2.77 -4.16
N ASN A 98 10.95 -3.87 -4.88
CA ASN A 98 11.33 -3.95 -6.27
C ASN A 98 10.46 -3.06 -7.18
N LEU A 99 9.19 -2.86 -6.84
CA LEU A 99 8.30 -1.95 -7.57
C LEU A 99 8.71 -0.49 -7.36
N VAL A 100 9.07 -0.10 -6.14
CA VAL A 100 9.57 1.25 -5.82
C VAL A 100 10.86 1.54 -6.59
N LYS A 101 11.85 0.64 -6.54
CA LYS A 101 13.13 0.77 -7.29
C LYS A 101 12.95 0.90 -8.80
N ARG A 102 11.85 0.38 -9.35
CA ARG A 102 11.50 0.56 -10.77
C ARG A 102 10.82 1.89 -11.07
N ALA A 103 10.17 2.49 -10.07
CA ALA A 103 9.51 3.78 -10.22
C ALA A 103 10.53 4.92 -10.33
N SER A 104 11.58 4.89 -9.50
CA SER A 104 12.71 5.81 -9.57
C SER A 104 13.99 5.14 -9.06
N LYS A 105 15.13 5.48 -9.69
CA LYS A 105 16.45 5.00 -9.27
C LYS A 105 17.03 5.78 -8.10
N ASP A 106 16.51 6.97 -7.84
CA ASP A 106 16.99 7.87 -6.80
C ASP A 106 16.38 7.57 -5.43
N LEU A 107 15.42 6.64 -5.38
CA LEU A 107 14.75 6.24 -4.15
C LEU A 107 15.51 5.14 -3.42
N VAL A 108 15.59 5.29 -2.12
CA VAL A 108 16.07 4.22 -1.24
C VAL A 108 14.88 3.31 -0.91
N ALA A 109 14.99 2.03 -1.23
CA ALA A 109 13.97 1.04 -0.90
C ALA A 109 14.62 -0.23 -0.37
N ILE A 110 14.22 -0.62 0.84
CA ILE A 110 14.70 -1.84 1.51
C ILE A 110 13.53 -2.72 1.94
N SER A 111 13.80 -4.01 2.12
CA SER A 111 12.86 -4.98 2.67
C SER A 111 13.43 -5.55 3.97
N ILE A 112 12.58 -5.59 5.00
CA ILE A 112 12.85 -6.19 6.31
C ILE A 112 11.91 -7.38 6.45
N SER A 113 12.44 -8.58 6.25
CA SER A 113 11.68 -9.84 6.33
C SER A 113 11.99 -10.64 7.58
N LYS A 114 13.12 -10.37 8.23
CA LYS A 114 13.61 -11.06 9.42
C LYS A 114 14.44 -10.11 10.27
N ILE A 115 14.76 -10.54 11.50
CA ILE A 115 15.44 -9.70 12.49
C ILE A 115 16.80 -9.18 11.98
N GLU A 116 17.58 -10.01 11.30
CA GLU A 116 18.91 -9.63 10.78
C GLU A 116 18.83 -8.52 9.71
N ASP A 117 17.65 -8.33 9.11
CA ASP A 117 17.46 -7.28 8.10
C ASP A 117 17.41 -5.86 8.71
N PHE A 118 17.27 -5.73 10.04
CA PHE A 118 17.29 -4.43 10.70
C PHE A 118 18.61 -3.67 10.53
N ASP A 119 19.73 -4.37 10.36
CA ASP A 119 21.04 -3.78 10.07
C ASP A 119 21.02 -2.93 8.78
N LYS A 120 20.07 -3.18 7.89
CA LYS A 120 19.89 -2.39 6.67
C LYS A 120 19.41 -0.95 6.96
N LEU A 121 18.79 -0.71 8.11
CA LEU A 121 18.32 0.62 8.51
C LEU A 121 19.48 1.58 8.78
N ASP A 122 20.62 1.08 9.27
CA ASP A 122 21.81 1.87 9.57
C ASP A 122 22.38 2.55 8.31
N ASN A 123 22.07 2.01 7.14
CA ASN A 123 22.49 2.55 5.85
C ASN A 123 21.51 3.59 5.25
N ILE A 124 20.38 3.84 5.93
CA ILE A 124 19.39 4.83 5.51
C ILE A 124 19.66 6.12 6.29
N LYS A 125 19.99 7.19 5.58
CA LYS A 125 19.98 8.54 6.17
C LYS A 125 18.51 8.93 6.36
N LEU A 126 18.03 8.83 7.60
CA LEU A 126 16.76 9.36 8.05
C LEU A 126 16.82 10.88 8.16
#